data_f646ab9c5c5deb788e34989f74dfe9b6
#
_entry.id   f646ab9c5c5deb788e34989f74dfe9b6
#
_cell.length_a   1.000
_cell.length_b   1.000
_cell.length_c   1.000
_cell.angle_alpha   90.00
_cell.angle_beta   90.00
_cell.angle_gamma   90.00
#
_symmetry.space_group_name_H-M   'P 1'
#
loop_
_entity.id
_entity.type
_entity.pdbx_description
1 polymer ?
#
loop_
_entity_poly.entity_id
_entity_poly.type
_entity_poly.pdbx_seq_one_letter_code
_entity_poly.pdbx_strand_id
1 'polypeptide(L)'
;MNQNTKFNAAILIIGNEILSGRTQDTNTSTIAQWLNSIGVKVNEVRVIPDIENTIIETVNHLRKVNNYVFTTGGIGPTHDDITAESISKAFNLEYEIHKEAFKILEAYYKVGEFNEGRQKMVWMPRNANLILNPTSGAPGFNIENVFCLPGVPSILKSMLGGLKNNIVGGKPILSHTISLRTVESEIAKSLTEVQDNNKDLEIGSYPFFQAGKLGVSIVLRSEDQSKINKCSKEILKFIEEKKIKVVDR
;
A
#
# COMPACT_ATOMS: atom_id res chain seq x y z
N MET A 1 10.33 18.64 22.54
CA MET A 1 9.75 19.11 21.26
C MET A 1 9.45 17.87 20.43
N ASN A 2 8.23 17.32 20.51
CA ASN A 2 7.83 16.22 19.64
C ASN A 2 7.41 16.83 18.31
N GLN A 3 8.35 16.89 17.36
CA GLN A 3 7.97 17.05 15.96
C GLN A 3 7.19 15.79 15.58
N ASN A 4 5.91 15.97 15.26
CA ASN A 4 5.06 14.92 14.69
C ASN A 4 5.60 14.62 13.28
N THR A 5 6.64 13.79 13.20
CA THR A 5 7.26 13.42 11.93
C THR A 5 6.25 12.56 11.18
N LYS A 6 5.62 13.13 10.17
CA LYS A 6 4.68 12.41 9.31
C LYS A 6 5.47 11.58 8.31
N PHE A 7 5.37 10.28 8.44
CA PHE A 7 5.96 9.34 7.47
C PHE A 7 5.02 9.15 6.28
N ASN A 8 5.60 9.11 5.10
CA ASN A 8 4.86 8.89 3.86
C ASN A 8 5.46 7.77 3.01
N ALA A 9 4.65 7.21 2.14
CA ALA A 9 5.05 6.19 1.21
C ALA A 9 4.43 6.40 -0.18
N ALA A 10 5.10 5.86 -1.20
CA ALA A 10 4.53 5.61 -2.52
C ALA A 10 4.38 4.11 -2.74
N ILE A 11 3.37 3.71 -3.51
CA ILE A 11 3.19 2.34 -4.00
C ILE A 11 3.42 2.34 -5.50
N LEU A 12 4.26 1.42 -5.98
CA LEU A 12 4.58 1.26 -7.38
C LEU A 12 4.21 -0.16 -7.82
N ILE A 13 3.22 -0.26 -8.69
CA ILE A 13 2.80 -1.52 -9.29
C ILE A 13 3.49 -1.65 -10.64
N ILE A 14 4.19 -2.76 -10.82
CA ILE A 14 4.92 -3.08 -12.04
C ILE A 14 4.26 -4.32 -12.63
N GLY A 15 3.60 -4.17 -13.79
CA GLY A 15 2.91 -5.29 -14.42
C GLY A 15 2.01 -4.89 -15.58
N ASN A 16 2.30 -5.42 -16.75
CA ASN A 16 1.50 -5.23 -17.95
C ASN A 16 0.10 -5.85 -17.85
N GLU A 17 -0.09 -6.86 -16.98
CA GLU A 17 -1.38 -7.50 -16.75
C GLU A 17 -2.37 -6.57 -16.02
N ILE A 18 -1.85 -5.64 -15.20
CA ILE A 18 -2.67 -4.62 -14.54
C ILE A 18 -3.05 -3.54 -15.56
N LEU A 19 -2.08 -3.06 -16.34
CA LEU A 19 -2.31 -2.03 -17.37
C LEU A 19 -3.26 -2.49 -18.47
N SER A 20 -3.23 -3.77 -18.82
CA SER A 20 -4.14 -4.36 -19.81
C SER A 20 -5.53 -4.68 -19.26
N GLY A 21 -5.75 -4.53 -17.94
CA GLY A 21 -7.02 -4.88 -17.29
C GLY A 21 -7.24 -6.40 -17.15
N ARG A 22 -6.25 -7.24 -17.50
CA ARG A 22 -6.34 -8.70 -17.34
C ARG A 22 -6.44 -9.12 -15.87
N THR A 23 -5.74 -8.40 -15.00
CA THR A 23 -5.71 -8.66 -13.56
C THR A 23 -6.12 -7.39 -12.81
N GLN A 24 -7.02 -7.54 -11.84
CA GLN A 24 -7.40 -6.45 -10.95
C GLN A 24 -6.35 -6.31 -9.84
N ASP A 25 -5.83 -5.10 -9.63
CA ASP A 25 -4.94 -4.83 -8.50
C ASP A 25 -5.69 -4.87 -7.17
N THR A 26 -5.20 -5.67 -6.26
CA THR A 26 -5.62 -5.73 -4.85
C THR A 26 -4.46 -5.44 -3.89
N ASN A 27 -3.24 -5.37 -4.40
CA ASN A 27 -2.03 -5.15 -3.61
C ASN A 27 -1.99 -3.72 -3.06
N THR A 28 -2.42 -2.75 -3.84
CA THR A 28 -2.52 -1.34 -3.41
C THR A 28 -3.33 -1.21 -2.13
N SER A 29 -4.54 -1.77 -2.08
CA SER A 29 -5.39 -1.66 -0.90
C SER A 29 -4.77 -2.37 0.30
N THR A 30 -4.14 -3.53 0.10
CA THR A 30 -3.49 -4.31 1.15
C THR A 30 -2.29 -3.56 1.76
N ILE A 31 -1.41 -3.01 0.92
CA ILE A 31 -0.25 -2.23 1.37
C ILE A 31 -0.71 -0.94 2.05
N ALA A 32 -1.66 -0.21 1.46
CA ALA A 32 -2.15 1.05 2.01
C ALA A 32 -2.80 0.88 3.39
N GLN A 33 -3.62 -0.15 3.59
CA GLN A 33 -4.23 -0.46 4.88
C GLN A 33 -3.17 -0.81 5.92
N TRP A 34 -2.18 -1.63 5.55
CA TRP A 34 -1.09 -1.99 6.44
C TRP A 34 -0.24 -0.77 6.82
N LEU A 35 0.15 0.08 5.87
CA LEU A 35 0.89 1.32 6.12
C LEU A 35 0.13 2.28 7.03
N ASN A 36 -1.17 2.49 6.79
CA ASN A 36 -2.01 3.31 7.65
C ASN A 36 -2.06 2.77 9.09
N SER A 37 -2.08 1.43 9.26
CA SER A 37 -2.09 0.81 10.59
C SER A 37 -0.82 1.06 11.42
N ILE A 38 0.28 1.41 10.76
CA ILE A 38 1.56 1.79 11.39
C ILE A 38 1.86 3.28 11.28
N GLY A 39 0.88 4.10 10.89
CA GLY A 39 1.02 5.56 10.84
C GLY A 39 1.89 6.07 9.70
N VAL A 40 1.94 5.36 8.57
CA VAL A 40 2.59 5.79 7.33
C VAL A 40 1.51 6.11 6.30
N LYS A 41 1.48 7.35 5.81
CA LYS A 41 0.49 7.81 4.83
C LYS A 41 0.94 7.46 3.41
N VAL A 42 0.08 6.81 2.62
CA VAL A 42 0.32 6.65 1.19
C VAL A 42 -0.02 7.97 0.48
N ASN A 43 0.97 8.58 -0.18
CA ASN A 43 0.81 9.83 -0.91
C ASN A 43 0.42 9.61 -2.36
N GLU A 44 0.98 8.57 -2.99
CA GLU A 44 0.69 8.27 -4.39
C GLU A 44 0.79 6.78 -4.69
N VAL A 45 0.10 6.38 -5.74
CA VAL A 45 0.17 5.04 -6.33
C VAL A 45 0.42 5.21 -7.82
N ARG A 46 1.41 4.50 -8.34
CA ARG A 46 1.67 4.44 -9.78
C ARG A 46 1.58 3.01 -10.29
N VAL A 47 1.05 2.86 -11.49
CA VAL A 47 1.06 1.60 -12.24
C VAL A 47 1.89 1.83 -13.49
N ILE A 48 2.91 1.02 -13.69
CA ILE A 48 3.84 1.14 -14.82
C ILE A 48 4.04 -0.20 -15.53
N PRO A 49 4.44 -0.18 -16.82
CA PRO A 49 4.78 -1.39 -17.55
C PRO A 49 6.09 -2.00 -17.05
N ASP A 50 6.29 -3.28 -17.39
CA ASP A 50 7.56 -4.01 -17.24
C ASP A 50 8.58 -3.52 -18.29
N ILE A 51 9.02 -2.27 -18.15
CA ILE A 51 10.02 -1.63 -19.01
C ILE A 51 11.12 -1.05 -18.12
N GLU A 52 12.35 -1.51 -18.33
CA GLU A 52 13.51 -1.20 -17.49
C GLU A 52 13.68 0.30 -17.23
N ASN A 53 13.77 1.12 -18.28
CA ASN A 53 13.97 2.56 -18.11
C ASN A 53 12.82 3.22 -17.33
N THR A 54 11.57 2.78 -17.56
CA THR A 54 10.41 3.30 -16.84
C THR A 54 10.48 2.95 -15.36
N ILE A 55 10.91 1.74 -15.02
CA ILE A 55 11.10 1.31 -13.63
C ILE A 55 12.20 2.16 -12.97
N ILE A 56 13.37 2.29 -13.62
CA ILE A 56 14.52 3.04 -13.10
C ILE A 56 14.15 4.49 -12.83
N GLU A 57 13.55 5.19 -13.79
CA GLU A 57 13.17 6.59 -13.64
C GLU A 57 12.12 6.79 -12.55
N THR A 58 11.10 5.93 -12.53
CA THR A 58 10.02 6.03 -11.55
C THR A 58 10.52 5.78 -10.13
N VAL A 59 11.30 4.74 -9.92
CA VAL A 59 11.89 4.43 -8.61
C VAL A 59 12.80 5.56 -8.15
N ASN A 60 13.67 6.07 -9.02
CA ASN A 60 14.57 7.18 -8.70
C ASN A 60 13.84 8.46 -8.35
N HIS A 61 12.68 8.71 -8.95
CA HIS A 61 11.82 9.84 -8.57
C HIS A 61 11.18 9.58 -7.20
N LEU A 62 10.48 8.45 -7.04
CA LEU A 62 9.68 8.16 -5.85
C LEU A 62 10.53 8.08 -4.58
N ARG A 63 11.70 7.43 -4.63
CA ARG A 63 12.58 7.26 -3.46
C ARG A 63 13.16 8.57 -2.92
N LYS A 64 13.22 9.62 -3.74
CA LYS A 64 13.71 10.95 -3.34
C LYS A 64 12.66 11.79 -2.61
N VAL A 65 11.39 11.56 -2.90
CA VAL A 65 10.27 12.40 -2.40
C VAL A 65 9.41 11.71 -1.34
N ASN A 66 9.63 10.41 -1.11
CA ASN A 66 8.91 9.63 -0.10
C ASN A 66 9.88 9.01 0.90
N ASN A 67 9.41 8.81 2.15
CA ASN A 67 10.17 8.09 3.16
C ASN A 67 10.32 6.61 2.79
N TYR A 68 9.29 6.03 2.14
CA TYR A 68 9.26 4.63 1.73
C TYR A 68 8.66 4.49 0.32
N VAL A 69 9.16 3.52 -0.43
CA VAL A 69 8.58 3.09 -1.71
C VAL A 69 8.35 1.59 -1.64
N PHE A 70 7.13 1.15 -1.91
CA PHE A 70 6.77 -0.26 -2.00
C PHE A 70 6.52 -0.61 -3.46
N THR A 71 7.35 -1.48 -4.04
CA THR A 71 7.07 -2.03 -5.37
C THR A 71 6.40 -3.38 -5.25
N THR A 72 5.54 -3.72 -6.18
CA THR A 72 4.90 -5.04 -6.29
C THR A 72 4.87 -5.50 -7.74
N GLY A 73 5.31 -6.73 -7.98
CA GLY A 73 5.44 -7.34 -9.32
C GLY A 73 6.86 -7.39 -9.85
N GLY A 74 7.06 -8.25 -10.84
CA GLY A 74 8.30 -8.37 -11.62
C GLY A 74 9.52 -8.91 -10.87
N ILE A 75 9.35 -9.67 -9.77
CA ILE A 75 10.44 -10.34 -9.03
C ILE A 75 10.33 -11.88 -9.05
N GLY A 76 9.58 -12.42 -9.98
CA GLY A 76 9.37 -13.85 -10.15
C GLY A 76 10.44 -14.54 -11.02
N PRO A 77 10.15 -15.77 -11.46
CA PRO A 77 11.10 -16.62 -12.17
C PRO A 77 11.07 -16.46 -13.71
N THR A 78 10.17 -15.65 -14.26
CA THR A 78 9.94 -15.58 -15.70
C THR A 78 10.80 -14.51 -16.39
N HIS A 79 10.84 -14.50 -17.71
CA HIS A 79 11.72 -13.62 -18.48
C HIS A 79 11.34 -12.15 -18.38
N ASP A 80 10.09 -11.86 -18.12
CA ASP A 80 9.50 -10.54 -17.94
C ASP A 80 9.62 -10.00 -16.50
N ASP A 81 10.06 -10.83 -15.54
CA ASP A 81 10.37 -10.39 -14.18
C ASP A 81 11.70 -9.63 -14.14
N ILE A 82 11.68 -8.35 -14.48
CA ILE A 82 12.88 -7.51 -14.62
C ILE A 82 13.05 -6.48 -13.48
N THR A 83 12.16 -6.49 -12.50
CA THR A 83 12.16 -5.48 -11.41
C THR A 83 13.46 -5.50 -10.61
N ALA A 84 13.96 -6.67 -10.20
CA ALA A 84 15.16 -6.75 -9.37
C ALA A 84 16.41 -6.21 -10.09
N GLU A 85 16.58 -6.52 -11.38
CA GLU A 85 17.66 -5.98 -12.20
C GLU A 85 17.52 -4.47 -12.40
N SER A 86 16.30 -3.98 -12.69
CA SER A 86 16.02 -2.56 -12.86
C SER A 86 16.29 -1.76 -11.57
N ILE A 87 15.96 -2.32 -10.40
CA ILE A 87 16.30 -1.72 -9.10
C ILE A 87 17.81 -1.66 -8.90
N SER A 88 18.56 -2.72 -9.27
CA SER A 88 20.02 -2.70 -9.20
C SER A 88 20.60 -1.52 -10.01
N LYS A 89 20.10 -1.33 -11.23
CA LYS A 89 20.50 -0.23 -12.11
C LYS A 89 20.09 1.15 -11.55
N ALA A 90 18.88 1.26 -10.98
CA ALA A 90 18.39 2.50 -10.37
C ALA A 90 19.27 2.98 -9.20
N PHE A 91 19.88 2.05 -8.48
CA PHE A 91 20.79 2.34 -7.38
C PHE A 91 22.27 2.29 -7.75
N ASN A 92 22.59 2.03 -9.03
CA ASN A 92 23.96 1.82 -9.52
C ASN A 92 24.71 0.75 -8.73
N LEU A 93 24.03 -0.37 -8.45
CA LEU A 93 24.56 -1.53 -7.74
C LEU A 93 24.71 -2.72 -8.69
N GLU A 94 25.63 -3.63 -8.38
CA GLU A 94 25.73 -4.89 -9.10
C GLU A 94 24.50 -5.76 -8.84
N TYR A 95 24.02 -6.42 -9.89
CA TYR A 95 22.98 -7.44 -9.84
C TYR A 95 23.64 -8.80 -9.70
N GLU A 96 23.49 -9.46 -8.56
CA GLU A 96 24.21 -10.66 -8.22
C GLU A 96 23.36 -11.66 -7.42
N ILE A 97 23.85 -12.91 -7.32
CA ILE A 97 23.21 -13.93 -6.49
C ILE A 97 23.33 -13.54 -5.02
N HIS A 98 22.18 -13.40 -4.36
CA HIS A 98 22.14 -13.18 -2.91
C HIS A 98 22.34 -14.52 -2.18
N LYS A 99 23.46 -14.68 -1.50
CA LYS A 99 23.90 -15.96 -0.89
C LYS A 99 22.89 -16.57 0.08
N GLU A 100 22.25 -15.74 0.91
CA GLU A 100 21.25 -16.21 1.87
C GLU A 100 19.94 -16.60 1.19
N ALA A 101 19.47 -15.81 0.21
CA ALA A 101 18.29 -16.15 -0.59
C ALA A 101 18.49 -17.48 -1.34
N PHE A 102 19.69 -17.70 -1.89
CA PHE A 102 20.03 -18.95 -2.55
C PHE A 102 19.89 -20.15 -1.59
N LYS A 103 20.49 -20.07 -0.39
CA LYS A 103 20.37 -21.13 0.62
C LYS A 103 18.92 -21.39 1.04
N ILE A 104 18.12 -20.34 1.20
CA ILE A 104 16.70 -20.46 1.54
C ILE A 104 15.95 -21.23 0.46
N LEU A 105 16.11 -20.87 -0.81
CA LEU A 105 15.40 -21.54 -1.90
C LEU A 105 15.94 -22.92 -2.22
N GLU A 106 17.25 -23.14 -2.11
CA GLU A 106 17.86 -24.47 -2.26
C GLU A 106 17.30 -25.44 -1.21
N ALA A 107 17.14 -24.98 0.04
CA ALA A 107 16.54 -25.78 1.11
C ALA A 107 15.01 -25.95 0.99
N TYR A 108 14.33 -25.02 0.34
CA TYR A 108 12.87 -25.05 0.15
C TYR A 108 12.44 -26.03 -0.94
N TYR A 109 13.20 -26.13 -2.03
CA TYR A 109 12.88 -27.02 -3.15
C TYR A 109 13.50 -28.41 -2.98
N LYS A 110 12.85 -29.41 -3.54
CA LYS A 110 13.42 -30.75 -3.60
C LYS A 110 14.64 -30.79 -4.52
N VAL A 111 15.50 -31.79 -4.32
CA VAL A 111 16.67 -32.01 -5.16
C VAL A 111 16.28 -32.06 -6.64
N GLY A 112 16.92 -31.23 -7.47
CA GLY A 112 16.65 -31.11 -8.90
C GLY A 112 15.50 -30.16 -9.29
N GLU A 113 14.73 -29.65 -8.33
CA GLU A 113 13.64 -28.70 -8.60
C GLU A 113 14.09 -27.23 -8.56
N PHE A 114 15.22 -26.92 -7.97
CA PHE A 114 15.79 -25.56 -7.95
C PHE A 114 16.55 -25.27 -9.25
N ASN A 115 15.78 -25.17 -10.34
CA ASN A 115 16.26 -24.93 -11.70
C ASN A 115 16.63 -23.46 -11.95
N GLU A 116 17.18 -23.16 -13.12
CA GLU A 116 17.64 -21.80 -13.50
C GLU A 116 16.54 -20.74 -13.39
N GLY A 117 15.30 -21.05 -13.79
CA GLY A 117 14.18 -20.12 -13.62
C GLY A 117 13.94 -19.76 -12.16
N ARG A 118 13.97 -20.76 -11.27
CA ARG A 118 13.81 -20.53 -9.82
C ARG A 118 15.01 -19.81 -9.22
N GLN A 119 16.23 -20.07 -9.74
CA GLN A 119 17.45 -19.36 -9.33
C GLN A 119 17.41 -17.87 -9.69
N LYS A 120 16.66 -17.46 -10.72
CA LYS A 120 16.46 -16.04 -11.02
C LYS A 120 15.92 -15.25 -9.83
N MET A 121 15.07 -15.86 -9.00
CA MET A 121 14.47 -15.21 -7.82
C MET A 121 15.46 -14.91 -6.68
N VAL A 122 16.70 -15.35 -6.77
CA VAL A 122 17.75 -15.03 -5.79
C VAL A 122 18.76 -14.01 -6.32
N TRP A 123 18.59 -13.54 -7.55
CA TRP A 123 19.36 -12.43 -8.08
C TRP A 123 18.77 -11.11 -7.59
N MET A 124 19.59 -10.30 -6.95
CA MET A 124 19.17 -9.07 -6.28
C MET A 124 20.27 -8.01 -6.38
N PRO A 125 19.96 -6.75 -6.08
CA PRO A 125 20.99 -5.72 -5.92
C PRO A 125 22.00 -6.13 -4.82
N ARG A 126 23.28 -5.85 -5.04
CA ARG A 126 24.31 -6.03 -4.01
C ARG A 126 23.88 -5.32 -2.70
N ASN A 127 24.08 -5.97 -1.57
CA ASN A 127 23.71 -5.49 -0.24
C ASN A 127 22.18 -5.34 0.00
N ALA A 128 21.34 -5.98 -0.80
CA ALA A 128 19.92 -6.05 -0.51
C ALA A 128 19.67 -6.77 0.85
N ASN A 129 18.72 -6.26 1.62
CA ASN A 129 18.21 -6.97 2.79
C ASN A 129 17.02 -7.83 2.37
N LEU A 130 16.95 -9.06 2.88
CA LEU A 130 15.86 -9.96 2.54
C LEU A 130 14.55 -9.59 3.26
N ILE A 131 13.45 -9.70 2.54
CA ILE A 131 12.10 -9.72 3.08
C ILE A 131 11.61 -11.16 2.98
N LEU A 132 11.56 -11.84 4.12
CA LEU A 132 11.24 -13.26 4.15
C LEU A 132 9.80 -13.54 3.71
N ASN A 133 9.64 -14.61 2.96
CA ASN A 133 8.35 -15.08 2.46
C ASN A 133 7.97 -16.40 3.14
N PRO A 134 7.05 -16.36 4.11
CA PRO A 134 6.67 -17.58 4.85
C PRO A 134 5.78 -18.52 4.03
N THR A 135 5.27 -18.08 2.86
CA THR A 135 4.28 -18.86 2.08
C THR A 135 4.93 -19.72 1.00
N SER A 136 5.88 -19.15 0.23
CA SER A 136 6.46 -19.84 -0.94
C SER A 136 7.99 -19.85 -0.95
N GLY A 137 8.62 -19.40 0.13
CA GLY A 137 10.07 -19.41 0.29
C GLY A 137 10.83 -18.32 -0.48
N ALA A 138 10.39 -17.94 -1.68
CA ALA A 138 11.07 -16.92 -2.51
C ALA A 138 10.98 -15.54 -1.86
N PRO A 139 12.09 -14.98 -1.35
CA PRO A 139 12.06 -13.72 -0.62
C PRO A 139 11.87 -12.52 -1.55
N GLY A 140 11.27 -11.45 -1.03
CA GLY A 140 11.46 -10.11 -1.56
C GLY A 140 12.74 -9.50 -0.99
N PHE A 141 12.97 -8.23 -1.29
CA PHE A 141 14.15 -7.52 -0.78
C PHE A 141 13.89 -6.04 -0.57
N ASN A 142 14.74 -5.39 0.21
CA ASN A 142 14.78 -3.94 0.24
C ASN A 142 16.21 -3.41 0.03
N ILE A 143 16.30 -2.26 -0.63
CA ILE A 143 17.48 -1.40 -0.76
C ILE A 143 17.10 -0.02 -0.26
N GLU A 144 17.84 0.51 0.71
CA GLU A 144 17.53 1.79 1.36
C GLU A 144 16.05 1.87 1.76
N ASN A 145 15.31 2.80 1.17
CA ASN A 145 13.88 3.02 1.42
C ASN A 145 12.94 2.37 0.39
N VAL A 146 13.45 1.52 -0.51
CA VAL A 146 12.66 0.82 -1.54
C VAL A 146 12.48 -0.64 -1.16
N PHE A 147 11.23 -1.09 -1.01
CA PHE A 147 10.81 -2.43 -0.61
C PHE A 147 10.17 -3.13 -1.81
N CYS A 148 10.78 -4.22 -2.27
CA CYS A 148 10.34 -4.97 -3.44
C CYS A 148 9.61 -6.26 -3.04
N LEU A 149 8.34 -6.34 -3.37
CA LEU A 149 7.44 -7.42 -3.01
C LEU A 149 6.87 -8.12 -4.27
N PRO A 150 6.48 -9.40 -4.17
CA PRO A 150 5.88 -10.11 -5.29
C PRO A 150 4.50 -9.58 -5.68
N GLY A 151 4.09 -9.83 -6.93
CA GLY A 151 2.77 -9.45 -7.43
C GLY A 151 1.61 -10.30 -6.87
N VAL A 152 1.88 -11.52 -6.40
CA VAL A 152 0.84 -12.46 -5.90
C VAL A 152 0.26 -11.97 -4.57
N PRO A 153 -1.05 -11.62 -4.50
CA PRO A 153 -1.62 -10.94 -3.34
C PRO A 153 -1.51 -11.70 -2.01
N SER A 154 -1.74 -13.01 -2.02
CA SER A 154 -1.65 -13.84 -0.81
C SER A 154 -0.23 -13.89 -0.25
N ILE A 155 0.78 -13.93 -1.12
CA ILE A 155 2.19 -13.94 -0.76
C ILE A 155 2.58 -12.56 -0.20
N LEU A 156 2.29 -11.49 -0.92
CA LEU A 156 2.55 -10.12 -0.49
C LEU A 156 1.97 -9.86 0.91
N LYS A 157 0.70 -10.22 1.13
CA LYS A 157 0.04 -10.05 2.43
C LYS A 157 0.77 -10.78 3.56
N SER A 158 1.26 -11.99 3.31
CA SER A 158 2.01 -12.76 4.32
C SER A 158 3.36 -12.13 4.67
N MET A 159 3.98 -11.42 3.74
CA MET A 159 5.29 -10.80 3.92
C MET A 159 5.23 -9.47 4.67
N LEU A 160 4.13 -8.71 4.55
CA LEU A 160 3.99 -7.40 5.21
C LEU A 160 4.14 -7.47 6.74
N GLY A 161 3.67 -8.56 7.36
CA GLY A 161 3.80 -8.76 8.81
C GLY A 161 5.26 -8.74 9.31
N GLY A 162 6.17 -9.28 8.52
CA GLY A 162 7.60 -9.32 8.82
C GLY A 162 8.30 -7.96 8.72
N LEU A 163 7.71 -6.99 8.02
CA LEU A 163 8.30 -5.67 7.79
C LEU A 163 8.06 -4.67 8.93
N LYS A 164 7.21 -4.98 9.90
CA LYS A 164 6.81 -4.03 10.94
C LYS A 164 8.00 -3.45 11.73
N ASN A 165 9.03 -4.24 11.96
CA ASN A 165 10.22 -3.80 12.70
C ASN A 165 11.25 -3.07 11.82
N ASN A 166 11.08 -3.08 10.51
CA ASN A 166 11.99 -2.46 9.54
C ASN A 166 11.52 -1.06 9.13
N ILE A 167 10.31 -0.66 9.55
CA ILE A 167 9.70 0.60 9.15
C ILE A 167 9.40 1.44 10.38
N VAL A 168 9.93 2.65 10.38
CA VAL A 168 9.57 3.65 11.39
C VAL A 168 8.27 4.29 10.97
N GLY A 169 7.23 4.07 11.75
CA GLY A 169 5.92 4.66 11.55
C GLY A 169 5.62 5.79 12.52
N GLY A 170 4.45 6.39 12.31
CA GLY A 170 3.88 7.41 13.20
C GLY A 170 2.75 6.84 14.06
N LYS A 171 1.85 7.71 14.48
CA LYS A 171 0.59 7.29 15.11
C LYS A 171 -0.33 6.69 14.03
N PRO A 172 -0.99 5.56 14.31
CA PRO A 172 -1.97 5.00 13.40
C PRO A 172 -3.07 6.00 13.05
N ILE A 173 -3.47 6.03 11.79
CA ILE A 173 -4.60 6.84 11.36
C ILE A 173 -5.87 6.05 11.68
N LEU A 174 -6.62 6.55 12.65
CA LEU A 174 -7.90 6.01 13.05
C LEU A 174 -8.98 6.40 12.04
N SER A 175 -9.98 5.54 11.86
CA SER A 175 -11.11 5.78 10.94
C SER A 175 -12.42 5.45 11.63
N HIS A 176 -13.45 6.31 11.40
CA HIS A 176 -14.82 6.06 11.83
C HIS A 176 -15.76 6.32 10.66
N THR A 177 -16.68 5.40 10.40
CA THR A 177 -17.62 5.48 9.28
C THR A 177 -19.04 5.64 9.77
N ILE A 178 -19.76 6.60 9.21
CA ILE A 178 -21.22 6.81 9.42
C ILE A 178 -21.90 6.59 8.07
N SER A 179 -22.72 5.56 7.96
CA SER A 179 -23.43 5.25 6.72
C SER A 179 -24.88 5.74 6.77
N LEU A 180 -25.32 6.39 5.69
CA LEU A 180 -26.58 7.13 5.61
C LEU A 180 -27.41 6.66 4.42
N ARG A 181 -28.74 6.70 4.56
CA ARG A 181 -29.70 6.56 3.44
C ARG A 181 -30.06 7.94 2.87
N THR A 182 -29.14 8.48 2.08
CA THR A 182 -29.29 9.77 1.41
C THR A 182 -28.37 9.81 0.20
N VAL A 183 -28.37 10.92 -0.53
CA VAL A 183 -27.45 11.23 -1.61
C VAL A 183 -26.48 12.33 -1.20
N GLU A 184 -25.30 12.37 -1.80
CA GLU A 184 -24.26 13.35 -1.43
C GLU A 184 -24.72 14.80 -1.52
N SER A 185 -25.55 15.15 -2.53
CA SER A 185 -26.04 16.51 -2.73
C SER A 185 -26.88 17.05 -1.56
N GLU A 186 -27.56 16.17 -0.81
CA GLU A 186 -28.39 16.60 0.34
C GLU A 186 -27.54 16.95 1.57
N ILE A 187 -26.34 16.40 1.66
CA ILE A 187 -25.44 16.61 2.82
C ILE A 187 -24.23 17.47 2.49
N ALA A 188 -23.97 17.77 1.22
CA ALA A 188 -22.74 18.43 0.76
C ALA A 188 -22.45 19.74 1.51
N LYS A 189 -23.45 20.64 1.62
CA LYS A 189 -23.29 21.92 2.32
C LYS A 189 -22.96 21.73 3.80
N SER A 190 -23.71 20.89 4.51
CA SER A 190 -23.48 20.61 5.93
C SER A 190 -22.12 19.93 6.17
N LEU A 191 -21.71 19.04 5.24
CA LEU A 191 -20.40 18.40 5.31
C LEU A 191 -19.25 19.38 5.11
N THR A 192 -19.40 20.36 4.21
CA THR A 192 -18.42 21.44 4.02
C THR A 192 -18.27 22.27 5.29
N GLU A 193 -19.38 22.68 5.91
CA GLU A 193 -19.36 23.43 7.16
C GLU A 193 -18.67 22.67 8.29
N VAL A 194 -18.93 21.36 8.41
CA VAL A 194 -18.26 20.50 9.40
C VAL A 194 -16.75 20.37 9.09
N GLN A 195 -16.36 20.21 7.80
CA GLN A 195 -14.95 20.14 7.42
C GLN A 195 -14.21 21.45 7.74
N ASP A 196 -14.83 22.60 7.47
CA ASP A 196 -14.23 23.92 7.75
C ASP A 196 -13.97 24.14 9.24
N ASN A 197 -14.84 23.59 10.10
CA ASN A 197 -14.70 23.63 11.56
C ASN A 197 -13.69 22.59 12.09
N ASN A 198 -13.33 21.57 11.30
CA ASN A 198 -12.47 20.46 11.70
C ASN A 198 -11.32 20.26 10.69
N LYS A 199 -10.52 21.32 10.45
CA LYS A 199 -9.43 21.34 9.41
C LYS A 199 -8.30 20.33 9.64
N ASP A 200 -8.14 19.85 10.86
CA ASP A 200 -7.13 18.88 11.29
C ASP A 200 -7.63 17.42 11.29
N LEU A 201 -8.82 17.19 10.72
CA LEU A 201 -9.45 15.91 10.51
C LEU A 201 -9.85 15.80 9.03
N GLU A 202 -9.66 14.63 8.43
CA GLU A 202 -10.07 14.35 7.05
C GLU A 202 -11.48 13.77 7.04
N ILE A 203 -12.38 14.39 6.26
CA ILE A 203 -13.75 13.92 6.05
C ILE A 203 -13.91 13.55 4.58
N GLY A 204 -14.22 12.27 4.31
CA GLY A 204 -14.56 11.78 2.98
C GLY A 204 -16.04 11.38 2.90
N SER A 205 -16.67 11.59 1.73
CA SER A 205 -18.00 11.04 1.43
C SER A 205 -17.89 10.04 0.27
N TYR A 206 -18.52 8.88 0.43
CA TYR A 206 -18.43 7.79 -0.53
C TYR A 206 -19.83 7.23 -0.79
N PRO A 207 -20.39 7.46 -2.00
CA PRO A 207 -21.67 6.89 -2.35
C PRO A 207 -21.60 5.38 -2.44
N PHE A 208 -22.68 4.72 -2.07
CA PHE A 208 -22.83 3.28 -2.24
C PHE A 208 -24.24 2.90 -2.69
N PHE A 209 -24.36 1.74 -3.31
CA PHE A 209 -25.63 1.14 -3.68
C PHE A 209 -25.75 -0.24 -3.02
N GLN A 210 -26.74 -0.41 -2.16
CA GLN A 210 -26.95 -1.65 -1.42
C GLN A 210 -28.44 -1.95 -1.30
N ALA A 211 -28.82 -3.20 -1.59
CA ALA A 211 -30.20 -3.68 -1.54
C ALA A 211 -31.19 -2.78 -2.33
N GLY A 212 -30.80 -2.37 -3.56
CA GLY A 212 -31.64 -1.53 -4.42
C GLY A 212 -31.77 -0.07 -3.98
N LYS A 213 -30.99 0.39 -3.00
CA LYS A 213 -31.08 1.76 -2.46
C LYS A 213 -29.73 2.45 -2.44
N LEU A 214 -29.73 3.73 -2.79
CA LEU A 214 -28.58 4.62 -2.66
C LEU A 214 -28.31 4.94 -1.19
N GLY A 215 -27.04 5.19 -0.90
CA GLY A 215 -26.58 5.66 0.39
C GLY A 215 -25.23 6.34 0.27
N VAL A 216 -24.78 6.98 1.35
CA VAL A 216 -23.49 7.64 1.46
C VAL A 216 -22.82 7.22 2.75
N SER A 217 -21.54 6.82 2.68
CA SER A 217 -20.70 6.59 3.84
C SER A 217 -19.83 7.84 4.07
N ILE A 218 -19.98 8.47 5.21
CA ILE A 218 -19.09 9.54 5.68
C ILE A 218 -17.96 8.86 6.47
N VAL A 219 -16.72 9.09 6.06
CA VAL A 219 -15.53 8.51 6.69
C VAL A 219 -14.71 9.62 7.32
N LEU A 220 -14.52 9.55 8.62
CA LEU A 220 -13.70 10.45 9.43
C LEU A 220 -12.35 9.81 9.67
N ARG A 221 -11.25 10.53 9.44
CA ARG A 221 -9.88 10.03 9.66
C ARG A 221 -9.06 11.03 10.47
N SER A 222 -8.40 10.56 11.51
CA SER A 222 -7.47 11.35 12.34
C SER A 222 -6.54 10.42 13.13
N GLU A 223 -5.41 10.96 13.59
CA GLU A 223 -4.57 10.31 14.61
C GLU A 223 -5.15 10.42 16.03
N ASP A 224 -6.19 11.24 16.21
CA ASP A 224 -6.80 11.56 17.51
C ASP A 224 -8.27 11.13 17.57
N GLN A 225 -8.54 10.12 18.40
CA GLN A 225 -9.88 9.58 18.61
C GLN A 225 -10.85 10.62 19.18
N SER A 226 -10.36 11.57 19.99
CA SER A 226 -11.21 12.60 20.57
C SER A 226 -11.76 13.56 19.53
N LYS A 227 -10.96 13.88 18.52
CA LYS A 227 -11.37 14.70 17.36
C LYS A 227 -12.39 13.97 16.49
N ILE A 228 -12.17 12.68 16.22
CA ILE A 228 -13.15 11.84 15.52
C ILE A 228 -14.48 11.83 16.25
N ASN A 229 -14.47 11.61 17.56
CA ASN A 229 -15.67 11.58 18.38
C ASN A 229 -16.42 12.92 18.39
N LYS A 230 -15.70 14.05 18.47
CA LYS A 230 -16.28 15.38 18.40
C LYS A 230 -16.95 15.63 17.04
N CYS A 231 -16.21 15.40 15.95
CA CYS A 231 -16.71 15.59 14.60
C CYS A 231 -17.91 14.66 14.29
N SER A 232 -17.86 13.40 14.75
CA SER A 232 -18.98 12.46 14.64
C SER A 232 -20.25 12.98 15.27
N LYS A 233 -20.17 13.62 16.45
CA LYS A 233 -21.32 14.24 17.11
C LYS A 233 -21.90 15.43 16.30
N GLU A 234 -21.04 16.25 15.70
CA GLU A 234 -21.47 17.34 14.82
C GLU A 234 -22.22 16.82 13.60
N ILE A 235 -21.70 15.74 12.99
CA ILE A 235 -22.37 15.08 11.84
C ILE A 235 -23.71 14.48 12.27
N LEU A 236 -23.76 13.73 13.36
CA LEU A 236 -25.00 13.12 13.84
C LEU A 236 -26.09 14.17 14.13
N LYS A 237 -25.70 15.34 14.63
CA LYS A 237 -26.64 16.45 14.91
C LYS A 237 -27.33 16.93 13.63
N PHE A 238 -26.59 17.27 12.56
CA PHE A 238 -27.24 17.73 11.33
C PHE A 238 -28.02 16.61 10.62
N ILE A 239 -27.61 15.35 10.77
CA ILE A 239 -28.34 14.18 10.25
C ILE A 239 -29.70 14.05 10.92
N GLU A 240 -29.77 14.23 12.25
CA GLU A 240 -31.01 14.23 13.01
C GLU A 240 -31.93 15.39 12.61
N GLU A 241 -31.38 16.62 12.51
CA GLU A 241 -32.10 17.81 12.05
C GLU A 241 -32.72 17.61 10.65
N LYS A 242 -31.98 16.95 9.75
CA LYS A 242 -32.45 16.63 8.39
C LYS A 242 -33.32 15.36 8.31
N LYS A 243 -33.53 14.66 9.41
CA LYS A 243 -34.26 13.37 9.50
C LYS A 243 -33.70 12.29 8.55
N ILE A 244 -32.39 12.28 8.36
CA ILE A 244 -31.70 11.30 7.53
C ILE A 244 -31.48 10.02 8.35
N LYS A 245 -31.77 8.86 7.73
CA LYS A 245 -31.62 7.56 8.40
C LYS A 245 -30.16 7.10 8.38
N VAL A 246 -29.59 6.85 9.57
CA VAL A 246 -28.34 6.11 9.74
C VAL A 246 -28.58 4.64 9.50
N VAL A 247 -27.66 3.95 8.82
CA VAL A 247 -27.75 2.52 8.52
C VAL A 247 -26.46 1.82 8.88
N ASP A 248 -26.60 0.59 9.39
CA ASP A 248 -25.46 -0.28 9.61
C ASP A 248 -24.97 -0.87 8.28
N ARG A 249 -23.64 -1.05 8.16
CA ARG A 249 -22.99 -1.56 6.97
C ARG A 249 -21.96 -2.63 7.32
#